data_01f9e80a1e980b710dd8b92a13ed7224
#
_entry.id   01f9e80a1e980b710dd8b92a13ed7224
#
_cell.length_a   1.000
_cell.length_b   1.000
_cell.length_c   1.000
_cell.angle_alpha   90.00
_cell.angle_beta   90.00
_cell.angle_gamma   90.00
#
_symmetry.space_group_name_H-M   'P 1'
#
loop_
_entity.id
_entity.type
_entity.pdbx_description
1 polymer ?
#
loop_
_entity_poly.entity_id
_entity_poly.type
_entity_poly.pdbx_seq_one_letter_code
_entity_poly.pdbx_strand_id
1 'polypeptide(L)'
;MSNYVFKSMIGNIEVVSSNERIISIHRSRKKPTKTKDRLLLRAALQINQYLARRRRSLSFPTKQMGTKFQNRVWNYLRRVPYGRTTSYGQIAKNLKTSPRAVGGALGRNNLMVSVPCHRVVSKDGKLTGFTSVGLSLIHI
;
A
#
# COMPACT_ATOMS: atom_id res chain seq x y z
N MET A 1 19.24 1.24 -8.26
CA MET A 1 17.81 1.54 -8.02
C MET A 1 17.14 1.86 -9.35
N SER A 2 15.97 1.31 -9.60
CA SER A 2 15.22 1.54 -10.84
C SER A 2 13.82 2.00 -10.51
N ASN A 3 13.23 2.79 -11.39
CA ASN A 3 11.87 3.30 -11.16
C ASN A 3 11.06 3.25 -12.45
N TYR A 4 9.75 3.28 -12.30
CA TYR A 4 8.80 3.26 -13.39
C TYR A 4 7.52 3.98 -12.97
N VAL A 5 7.06 4.91 -13.79
CA VAL A 5 5.81 5.63 -13.58
C VAL A 5 4.81 5.17 -14.63
N PHE A 6 3.63 4.74 -14.18
CA PHE A 6 2.59 4.22 -15.06
C PHE A 6 1.22 4.81 -14.71
N LYS A 7 0.33 4.79 -15.68
CA LYS A 7 -1.05 5.26 -15.49
C LYS A 7 -1.90 4.22 -14.76
N SER A 8 -2.75 4.68 -13.86
CA SER A 8 -3.74 3.84 -13.20
C SER A 8 -5.06 4.60 -13.07
N MET A 9 -6.12 3.90 -12.62
CA MET A 9 -7.42 4.52 -12.38
C MET A 9 -7.42 5.52 -11.22
N ILE A 10 -6.39 5.50 -10.37
CA ILE A 10 -6.26 6.45 -9.26
C ILE A 10 -5.17 7.50 -9.52
N GLY A 11 -4.73 7.65 -10.76
CA GLY A 11 -3.67 8.57 -11.15
C GLY A 11 -2.37 7.83 -11.44
N ASN A 12 -1.32 8.59 -11.73
CA ASN A 12 -0.02 7.99 -12.00
C ASN A 12 0.59 7.41 -10.72
N ILE A 13 1.20 6.25 -10.85
CA ILE A 13 1.85 5.53 -9.76
C ILE A 13 3.30 5.33 -10.13
N GLU A 14 4.19 5.57 -9.18
CA GLU A 14 5.61 5.27 -9.31
C GLU A 14 5.95 4.04 -8.47
N VAL A 15 6.61 3.08 -9.09
CA VAL A 15 7.20 1.93 -8.40
C VAL A 15 8.71 2.03 -8.48
N VAL A 16 9.37 1.74 -7.37
CA VAL A 16 10.81 1.78 -7.26
C VAL A 16 11.32 0.42 -6.81
N SER A 17 12.34 -0.09 -7.47
CA SER A 17 12.97 -1.36 -7.11
C SER A 17 14.42 -1.15 -6.72
N SER A 18 14.91 -2.05 -5.88
CA SER A 18 16.32 -2.16 -5.51
C SER A 18 16.61 -3.61 -5.15
N ASN A 19 17.73 -4.13 -5.64
CA ASN A 19 18.13 -5.53 -5.37
C ASN A 19 17.00 -6.53 -5.68
N GLU A 20 16.33 -6.34 -6.81
CA GLU A 20 15.26 -7.23 -7.31
C GLU A 20 14.03 -7.30 -6.40
N ARG A 21 13.78 -6.25 -5.62
CA ARG A 21 12.58 -6.12 -4.79
C ARG A 21 11.97 -4.74 -4.97
N ILE A 22 10.66 -4.67 -4.89
CA ILE A 22 9.95 -3.40 -4.89
C ILE A 22 10.07 -2.80 -3.49
N ILE A 23 10.61 -1.59 -3.40
CA ILE A 23 10.83 -0.89 -2.13
C ILE A 23 9.92 0.30 -1.94
N SER A 24 9.25 0.77 -3.01
CA SER A 24 8.33 1.90 -2.92
C SER A 24 7.24 1.79 -3.98
N ILE A 25 6.02 2.08 -3.57
CA ILE A 25 4.85 2.22 -4.44
C ILE A 25 4.09 3.44 -3.93
N HIS A 26 3.98 4.48 -4.75
CA HIS A 26 3.28 5.70 -4.34
C HIS A 26 2.68 6.42 -5.53
N ARG A 27 1.68 7.24 -5.27
CA ARG A 27 1.12 8.12 -6.29
C ARG A 27 2.14 9.18 -6.65
N SER A 28 2.21 9.54 -7.92
CA SER A 28 3.23 10.44 -8.43
C SER A 28 2.61 11.51 -9.34
N ARG A 29 3.21 12.69 -9.32
CA ARG A 29 2.89 13.77 -10.28
C ARG A 29 3.76 13.71 -11.51
N LYS A 30 4.72 12.80 -11.54
CA LYS A 30 5.61 12.62 -12.69
C LYS A 30 4.83 12.07 -13.88
N LYS A 31 5.31 12.36 -15.08
CA LYS A 31 4.74 11.79 -16.30
C LYS A 31 5.08 10.31 -16.41
N PRO A 32 4.21 9.49 -17.04
CA PRO A 32 4.52 8.09 -17.28
C PRO A 32 5.85 7.93 -18.03
N THR A 33 6.58 6.90 -17.64
CA THR A 33 7.87 6.57 -18.25
C THR A 33 7.77 5.23 -18.99
N LYS A 34 8.88 4.75 -19.51
CA LYS A 34 8.99 3.45 -20.15
C LYS A 34 10.05 2.64 -19.43
N THR A 35 9.89 1.32 -19.41
CA THR A 35 10.87 0.43 -18.82
C THR A 35 10.84 -0.91 -19.56
N LYS A 36 11.98 -1.63 -19.53
CA LYS A 36 12.08 -3.01 -19.97
C LYS A 36 12.27 -3.95 -18.78
N ASP A 37 12.34 -3.40 -17.57
CA ASP A 37 12.54 -4.18 -16.34
C ASP A 37 11.29 -5.03 -16.06
N ARG A 38 11.49 -6.35 -16.00
CA ARG A 38 10.39 -7.30 -15.83
C ARG A 38 9.70 -7.17 -14.48
N LEU A 39 10.46 -6.89 -13.41
CA LEU A 39 9.89 -6.72 -12.08
C LEU A 39 8.98 -5.49 -12.03
N LEU A 40 9.46 -4.35 -12.56
CA LEU A 40 8.67 -3.13 -12.59
C LEU A 40 7.41 -3.28 -13.43
N LEU A 41 7.51 -3.93 -14.58
CA LEU A 41 6.35 -4.20 -15.44
C LEU A 41 5.35 -5.14 -14.76
N ARG A 42 5.83 -6.17 -14.09
CA ARG A 42 4.98 -7.10 -13.34
C ARG A 42 4.26 -6.39 -12.20
N ALA A 43 4.97 -5.55 -11.45
CA ALA A 43 4.36 -4.78 -10.39
C ALA A 43 3.25 -3.86 -10.92
N ALA A 44 3.52 -3.13 -12.00
CA ALA A 44 2.54 -2.24 -12.62
C ALA A 44 1.30 -3.01 -13.09
N LEU A 45 1.51 -4.14 -13.77
CA LEU A 45 0.40 -4.98 -14.24
C LEU A 45 -0.46 -5.46 -13.09
N GLN A 46 0.16 -6.01 -12.04
CA GLN A 46 -0.58 -6.54 -10.90
C GLN A 46 -1.30 -5.46 -10.11
N ILE A 47 -0.68 -4.29 -9.93
CA ILE A 47 -1.33 -3.16 -9.26
C ILE A 47 -2.56 -2.72 -10.06
N ASN A 48 -2.46 -2.59 -11.37
CA ASN A 48 -3.60 -2.21 -12.20
C ASN A 48 -4.70 -3.29 -12.18
N GLN A 49 -4.33 -4.56 -12.18
CA GLN A 49 -5.31 -5.66 -12.04
C GLN A 49 -6.02 -5.61 -10.69
N TYR A 50 -5.27 -5.33 -9.61
CA TYR A 50 -5.84 -5.20 -8.28
C TYR A 50 -6.84 -4.05 -8.21
N LEU A 51 -6.46 -2.88 -8.72
CA LEU A 51 -7.34 -1.71 -8.73
C LEU A 51 -8.58 -1.92 -9.59
N ALA A 52 -8.49 -2.72 -10.65
CA ALA A 52 -9.61 -3.09 -11.49
C ALA A 52 -10.44 -4.26 -10.94
N ARG A 53 -10.14 -4.73 -9.73
CA ARG A 53 -10.81 -5.86 -9.06
C ARG A 53 -10.67 -7.19 -9.81
N ARG A 54 -9.63 -7.33 -10.62
CA ARG A 54 -9.31 -8.57 -11.32
C ARG A 54 -8.29 -9.43 -10.58
N ARG A 55 -7.79 -8.94 -9.45
CA ARG A 55 -6.79 -9.61 -8.64
C ARG A 55 -7.02 -9.24 -7.18
N ARG A 56 -6.91 -10.21 -6.28
CA ARG A 56 -7.12 -10.01 -4.83
C ARG A 56 -5.85 -9.89 -4.03
N SER A 57 -4.70 -10.22 -4.62
CA SER A 57 -3.41 -10.18 -3.94
C SER A 57 -2.31 -9.79 -4.92
N LEU A 58 -1.18 -9.34 -4.37
CA LEU A 58 0.01 -9.02 -5.14
C LEU A 58 1.08 -10.07 -4.84
N SER A 59 1.79 -10.53 -5.87
CA SER A 59 2.74 -11.62 -5.74
C SER A 59 4.19 -11.27 -6.13
N PHE A 60 4.48 -9.99 -6.36
CA PHE A 60 5.86 -9.59 -6.64
C PHE A 60 6.63 -9.37 -5.34
N PRO A 61 7.96 -9.56 -5.35
CA PRO A 61 8.76 -9.41 -4.14
C PRO A 61 8.85 -7.95 -3.71
N THR A 62 8.71 -7.73 -2.40
CA THR A 62 8.79 -6.40 -1.79
C THR A 62 9.78 -6.42 -0.63
N LYS A 63 10.25 -5.22 -0.25
CA LYS A 63 11.02 -5.04 0.96
C LYS A 63 10.44 -3.86 1.73
N GLN A 64 9.94 -4.13 2.92
CA GLN A 64 9.47 -3.09 3.83
C GLN A 64 10.66 -2.42 4.49
N MET A 65 10.75 -1.10 4.34
CA MET A 65 11.85 -0.31 4.87
C MET A 65 11.31 0.65 5.93
N GLY A 66 11.21 0.17 7.15
CA GLY A 66 10.70 0.94 8.26
C GLY A 66 11.30 0.51 9.58
N THR A 67 10.88 1.18 10.66
CA THR A 67 11.25 0.81 12.02
C THR A 67 10.62 -0.53 12.40
N LYS A 68 11.08 -1.11 13.51
CA LYS A 68 10.47 -2.33 14.05
C LYS A 68 8.97 -2.15 14.28
N PHE A 69 8.58 -1.03 14.86
CA PHE A 69 7.17 -0.74 15.14
C PHE A 69 6.37 -0.59 13.84
N GLN A 70 6.89 0.18 12.88
CA GLN A 70 6.23 0.34 11.59
C GLN A 70 6.02 -1.00 10.90
N ASN A 71 7.05 -1.85 10.89
CA ASN A 71 6.95 -3.18 10.30
C ASN A 71 5.92 -4.06 11.01
N ARG A 72 5.80 -3.95 12.33
CA ARG A 72 4.76 -4.68 13.08
C ARG A 72 3.36 -4.28 12.63
N VAL A 73 3.11 -2.98 12.46
CA VAL A 73 1.83 -2.47 12.00
C VAL A 73 1.57 -2.94 10.56
N TRP A 74 2.54 -2.78 9.68
CA TRP A 74 2.39 -3.17 8.27
C TRP A 74 2.20 -4.68 8.11
N ASN A 75 2.91 -5.50 8.88
CA ASN A 75 2.73 -6.95 8.87
C ASN A 75 1.33 -7.36 9.36
N TYR A 76 0.81 -6.65 10.35
CA TYR A 76 -0.56 -6.85 10.80
C TYR A 76 -1.55 -6.61 9.65
N LEU A 77 -1.37 -5.51 8.93
CA LEU A 77 -2.23 -5.17 7.78
C LEU A 77 -2.17 -6.22 6.68
N ARG A 78 -1.01 -6.78 6.41
CA ARG A 78 -0.87 -7.83 5.38
C ARG A 78 -1.69 -9.07 5.69
N ARG A 79 -2.07 -9.28 6.95
CA ARG A 79 -2.90 -10.41 7.37
C ARG A 79 -4.39 -10.13 7.29
N VAL A 80 -4.79 -8.88 7.06
CA VAL A 80 -6.21 -8.53 6.88
C VAL A 80 -6.64 -9.04 5.51
N PRO A 81 -7.63 -9.95 5.43
CA PRO A 81 -8.02 -10.53 4.15
C PRO A 81 -8.64 -9.50 3.21
N TYR A 82 -8.54 -9.78 1.93
CA TYR A 82 -9.23 -9.00 0.91
C TYR A 82 -10.74 -8.95 1.21
N GLY A 83 -11.32 -7.76 1.08
CA GLY A 83 -12.74 -7.56 1.38
C GLY A 83 -13.05 -7.37 2.85
N ARG A 84 -12.04 -7.41 3.72
CA ARG A 84 -12.20 -7.17 5.15
C ARG A 84 -11.60 -5.84 5.53
N THR A 85 -12.07 -5.28 6.64
CA THR A 85 -11.54 -4.04 7.21
C THR A 85 -11.11 -4.28 8.65
N THR A 86 -10.27 -3.38 9.14
CA THR A 86 -9.89 -3.30 10.54
C THR A 86 -9.94 -1.83 10.96
N SER A 87 -9.69 -1.55 12.22
CA SER A 87 -9.71 -0.17 12.73
C SER A 87 -8.38 0.15 13.42
N TYR A 88 -8.11 1.45 13.57
CA TYR A 88 -6.96 1.90 14.34
C TYR A 88 -6.98 1.31 15.76
N GLY A 89 -8.16 1.32 16.39
CA GLY A 89 -8.31 0.78 17.75
C GLY A 89 -8.07 -0.72 17.82
N GLN A 90 -8.55 -1.47 16.84
CA GLN A 90 -8.36 -2.92 16.80
C GLN A 90 -6.88 -3.28 16.64
N ILE A 91 -6.19 -2.59 15.75
CA ILE A 91 -4.75 -2.79 15.55
C ILE A 91 -3.99 -2.44 16.83
N ALA A 92 -4.31 -1.28 17.41
CA ALA A 92 -3.65 -0.82 18.63
C ALA A 92 -3.83 -1.80 19.78
N LYS A 93 -5.03 -2.32 19.95
CA LYS A 93 -5.34 -3.32 20.98
C LYS A 93 -4.51 -4.59 20.79
N ASN A 94 -4.46 -5.11 19.57
CA ASN A 94 -3.75 -6.35 19.28
C ASN A 94 -2.23 -6.20 19.36
N LEU A 95 -1.70 -5.02 19.06
CA LEU A 95 -0.26 -4.74 19.13
C LEU A 95 0.16 -4.07 20.44
N LYS A 96 -0.76 -3.88 21.38
CA LYS A 96 -0.51 -3.25 22.68
C LYS A 96 0.09 -1.85 22.56
N THR A 97 -0.53 -1.01 21.77
CA THR A 97 -0.10 0.35 21.51
C THR A 97 -1.32 1.28 21.44
N SER A 98 -1.12 2.52 20.99
CA SER A 98 -2.20 3.49 20.87
C SER A 98 -2.67 3.64 19.43
N PRO A 99 -3.95 4.02 19.19
CA PRO A 99 -4.43 4.31 17.85
C PRO A 99 -3.62 5.41 17.16
N ARG A 100 -3.14 6.39 17.92
CA ARG A 100 -2.31 7.47 17.37
C ARG A 100 -0.99 6.95 16.82
N ALA A 101 -0.34 6.04 17.56
CA ALA A 101 0.92 5.43 17.10
C ALA A 101 0.70 4.60 15.83
N VAL A 102 -0.42 3.86 15.76
CA VAL A 102 -0.81 3.12 14.57
C VAL A 102 -1.00 4.07 13.39
N GLY A 103 -1.73 5.18 13.59
CA GLY A 103 -1.93 6.19 12.55
C GLY A 103 -0.62 6.75 12.00
N GLY A 104 0.35 7.00 12.88
CA GLY A 104 1.69 7.45 12.49
C GLY A 104 2.40 6.44 11.59
N ALA A 105 2.33 5.15 11.95
CA ALA A 105 2.94 4.09 11.15
C ALA A 105 2.25 3.94 9.78
N LEU A 106 0.92 4.07 9.74
CA LEU A 106 0.16 4.01 8.48
C LEU A 106 0.54 5.17 7.55
N GLY A 107 0.73 6.36 8.10
CA GLY A 107 1.13 7.53 7.32
C GLY A 107 2.54 7.41 6.72
N ARG A 108 3.35 6.49 7.20
CA ARG A 108 4.70 6.22 6.70
C ARG A 108 4.76 5.06 5.72
N ASN A 109 3.61 4.46 5.38
CA ASN A 109 3.59 3.35 4.44
C ASN A 109 4.07 3.81 3.06
N ASN A 110 5.17 3.23 2.61
CA ASN A 110 5.74 3.51 1.30
C ASN A 110 5.56 2.35 0.30
N LEU A 111 4.72 1.38 0.64
CA LEU A 111 4.34 0.28 -0.24
C LEU A 111 2.81 0.25 -0.39
N MET A 112 2.27 1.35 -0.92
CA MET A 112 0.84 1.53 -1.15
C MET A 112 0.25 0.32 -1.87
N VAL A 113 -0.94 -0.10 -1.50
CA VAL A 113 -1.64 -1.28 -2.03
C VAL A 113 -1.02 -2.59 -1.54
N SER A 114 0.29 -2.77 -1.62
CA SER A 114 0.97 -3.99 -1.14
C SER A 114 0.82 -4.12 0.38
N VAL A 115 1.03 -3.02 1.13
CA VAL A 115 0.61 -2.93 2.53
C VAL A 115 -0.76 -2.24 2.53
N PRO A 116 -1.85 -2.97 2.81
CA PRO A 116 -3.20 -2.50 2.49
C PRO A 116 -3.76 -1.51 3.53
N CYS A 117 -3.19 -0.31 3.61
CA CYS A 117 -3.68 0.74 4.50
C CYS A 117 -5.13 1.12 4.20
N HIS A 118 -5.60 0.89 2.98
CA HIS A 118 -6.98 1.16 2.57
C HIS A 118 -8.01 0.25 3.26
N ARG A 119 -7.56 -0.77 4.01
CA ARG A 119 -8.43 -1.65 4.80
C ARG A 119 -8.61 -1.18 6.24
N VAL A 120 -8.01 -0.04 6.61
CA VAL A 120 -8.13 0.52 7.96
C VAL A 120 -9.18 1.63 7.95
N VAL A 121 -10.13 1.54 8.86
CA VAL A 121 -11.21 2.52 8.97
C VAL A 121 -11.24 3.08 10.39
N SER A 122 -11.90 4.22 10.58
CA SER A 122 -12.17 4.77 11.90
C SER A 122 -13.34 4.03 12.55
N LYS A 123 -13.65 4.37 13.82
CA LYS A 123 -14.76 3.76 14.56
C LYS A 123 -16.10 3.82 13.83
N ASP A 124 -16.32 4.88 13.05
CA ASP A 124 -17.56 5.07 12.30
C ASP A 124 -17.53 4.43 10.91
N GLY A 125 -16.51 3.64 10.61
CA GLY A 125 -16.40 2.93 9.33
C GLY A 125 -15.86 3.77 8.18
N LYS A 126 -15.35 4.97 8.44
CA LYS A 126 -14.82 5.85 7.41
C LYS A 126 -13.32 5.65 7.23
N LEU A 127 -12.86 5.80 6.00
CA LEU A 127 -11.44 5.88 5.71
C LEU A 127 -10.94 7.26 6.11
N THR A 128 -10.09 7.33 7.13
CA THR A 128 -9.55 8.59 7.63
C THR A 128 -8.05 8.51 7.82
N GLY A 129 -7.40 9.67 7.90
CA GLY A 129 -5.99 9.77 8.23
C GLY A 129 -5.05 9.46 7.09
N PHE A 130 -5.54 9.30 5.87
CA PHE A 130 -4.70 9.02 4.70
C PHE A 130 -4.58 10.24 3.83
N THR A 131 -3.35 10.51 3.40
CA THR A 131 -3.08 11.53 2.40
C THR A 131 -3.38 11.04 0.98
N SER A 132 -3.61 9.75 0.80
CA SER A 132 -3.84 9.13 -0.49
C SER A 132 -5.32 9.15 -0.84
N VAL A 133 -5.82 10.28 -1.29
CA VAL A 133 -7.24 10.47 -1.63
C VAL A 133 -7.73 9.38 -2.60
N GLY A 134 -6.89 8.97 -3.56
CA GLY A 134 -7.26 7.93 -4.52
C GLY A 134 -7.55 6.57 -3.90
N LEU A 135 -6.99 6.26 -2.73
CA LEU A 135 -7.22 4.97 -2.07
C LEU A 135 -8.64 4.83 -1.54
N SER A 136 -9.31 5.94 -1.26
CA SER A 136 -10.73 5.90 -0.84
C SER A 136 -11.64 5.38 -1.95
N LEU A 137 -11.18 5.36 -3.19
CA LEU A 137 -11.91 4.84 -4.33
C LEU A 137 -11.75 3.33 -4.50
N ILE A 138 -10.87 2.69 -3.73
CA ILE A 138 -10.68 1.24 -3.75
C ILE A 138 -11.75 0.62 -2.86
N HIS A 139 -12.82 0.17 -3.46
CA HIS A 139 -13.90 -0.51 -2.75
C HIS A 139 -13.54 -1.96 -2.50
N ILE A 140 -13.62 -2.36 -1.27
CA ILE A 140 -13.23 -3.70 -0.84
C ILE A 140 -14.47 -4.49 -0.45
#